data_34651ae6514a59980c2924b47d569850
#
_entry.id   34651ae6514a59980c2924b47d569850
#
_cell.length_a   1.000
_cell.length_b   1.000
_cell.length_c   1.000
_cell.angle_alpha   90.00
_cell.angle_beta   90.00
_cell.angle_gamma   90.00
#
_symmetry.space_group_name_H-M   'P 1'
#
loop_
_entity.id
_entity.type
_entity.pdbx_description
1 polymer ?
#
loop_
_entity_poly.entity_id
_entity_poly.type
_entity_poly.pdbx_seq_one_letter_code
_entity_poly.pdbx_strand_id
1 'polypeptide(L)'
;GRWEGVYCNGYNPQTGKLIRKSVYGKTQKEVRQALSKIASEIDGGTYAEPSKMKVSQWLDEWLTNYAMNIKPATRSAYEEHIRVHIKPALGDFPLKQLSTRDIQQLYTGLLKERELSPKTVRNIHGVLHRTLEQAKLLGYIKVNPADAAVPPRVEKKQVEAMDVDDIGKFLDAIKGSKHEYPLFVAVFTGLRQGELLGLTWDCVDFEHGLLLINKQHNRVKGDTEFRFASLKNDKARVLTVADEVMEVLKLQKRRQEVWAATLGDGWSNPDNLVFTTEFGRYINNKVLYQNFKRIMKKLGNPNLRFHDLRHTYAVNSLRAGDDIKTLQENLGHATASFTLSTYAHATPGMKRESAKRMTDFIRTVQGA
;
A
#
# COMPACT_ATOMS: atom_id res chain seq x y z
N GLY A 1 33.00 48.99 -5.33
CA GLY A 1 31.65 49.26 -5.77
C GLY A 1 30.94 47.98 -6.21
N ARG A 2 29.68 47.88 -5.99
CA ARG A 2 28.84 46.76 -6.41
C ARG A 2 27.96 47.25 -7.56
N TRP A 3 27.94 46.52 -8.67
CA TRP A 3 27.09 46.83 -9.81
C TRP A 3 25.69 46.26 -9.60
N GLU A 4 24.66 47.03 -9.96
CA GLU A 4 23.25 46.63 -9.90
C GLU A 4 22.67 46.62 -11.31
N GLY A 5 21.88 45.58 -11.63
CA GLY A 5 21.07 45.48 -12.82
C GLY A 5 19.62 45.21 -12.45
N VAL A 6 18.70 45.93 -13.08
CA VAL A 6 17.23 45.78 -12.80
C VAL A 6 16.57 45.10 -13.98
N TYR A 7 15.66 44.17 -13.68
CA TYR A 7 14.78 43.53 -14.66
C TYR A 7 13.31 43.53 -14.22
N CYS A 8 12.39 43.35 -15.14
CA CYS A 8 10.96 43.33 -14.89
C CYS A 8 10.48 41.88 -14.93
N ASN A 9 9.69 41.49 -13.92
CA ASN A 9 9.12 40.12 -13.81
C ASN A 9 7.58 40.20 -13.77
N GLY A 10 6.98 40.72 -14.86
CA GLY A 10 5.54 40.85 -14.98
C GLY A 10 4.90 41.94 -14.10
N TYR A 11 3.59 41.85 -13.93
CA TYR A 11 2.79 42.79 -13.14
C TYR A 11 2.18 42.08 -11.91
N ASN A 12 2.09 42.81 -10.81
CA ASN A 12 1.39 42.33 -9.61
C ASN A 12 -0.12 42.19 -9.92
N PRO A 13 -0.71 40.98 -9.81
CA PRO A 13 -2.10 40.75 -10.20
C PRO A 13 -3.10 41.48 -9.33
N GLN A 14 -2.75 41.89 -8.11
CA GLN A 14 -3.62 42.61 -7.20
C GLN A 14 -3.54 44.14 -7.36
N THR A 15 -2.37 44.64 -7.74
CA THR A 15 -2.12 46.12 -7.77
C THR A 15 -1.88 46.66 -9.17
N GLY A 16 -1.74 45.81 -10.19
CA GLY A 16 -1.40 46.18 -11.57
C GLY A 16 -0.01 46.81 -11.76
N LYS A 17 0.80 46.91 -10.70
CA LYS A 17 2.11 47.56 -10.75
C LYS A 17 3.20 46.58 -11.29
N LEU A 18 4.14 47.13 -12.05
CA LEU A 18 5.27 46.38 -12.58
C LEU A 18 6.17 45.87 -11.44
N ILE A 19 6.47 44.57 -11.44
CA ILE A 19 7.36 43.95 -10.47
C ILE A 19 8.79 44.11 -10.97
N ARG A 20 9.59 45.01 -10.31
CA ARG A 20 11.01 45.22 -10.60
C ARG A 20 11.86 44.47 -9.61
N LYS A 21 12.91 43.79 -10.11
CA LYS A 21 13.89 43.06 -9.30
C LYS A 21 15.29 43.39 -9.72
N SER A 22 16.26 43.31 -8.77
CA SER A 22 17.63 43.65 -8.97
C SER A 22 18.54 42.42 -8.88
N VAL A 23 19.58 42.40 -9.73
CA VAL A 23 20.71 41.46 -9.59
C VAL A 23 21.96 42.28 -9.31
N TYR A 24 22.86 41.73 -8.52
CA TYR A 24 24.10 42.40 -8.10
C TYR A 24 25.32 41.58 -8.52
N GLY A 25 26.40 42.26 -8.93
CA GLY A 25 27.65 41.62 -9.28
C GLY A 25 28.85 42.49 -8.90
N LYS A 26 30.04 41.91 -8.87
CA LYS A 26 31.29 42.63 -8.62
C LYS A 26 31.74 43.42 -9.84
N THR A 27 31.36 43.00 -11.05
CA THR A 27 31.70 43.63 -12.32
C THR A 27 30.44 43.86 -13.16
N GLN A 28 30.51 44.86 -14.05
CA GLN A 28 29.44 45.13 -15.04
C GLN A 28 29.18 43.93 -15.95
N LYS A 29 30.24 43.20 -16.32
CA LYS A 29 30.16 42.00 -17.15
C LYS A 29 29.32 40.89 -16.47
N GLU A 30 29.55 40.65 -15.20
CA GLU A 30 28.75 39.66 -14.40
C GLU A 30 27.27 40.03 -14.36
N VAL A 31 26.95 41.30 -14.11
CA VAL A 31 25.56 41.78 -14.05
C VAL A 31 24.89 41.63 -15.43
N ARG A 32 25.59 42.00 -16.50
CA ARG A 32 25.07 41.87 -17.88
C ARG A 32 24.80 40.43 -18.27
N GLN A 33 25.71 39.52 -17.91
CA GLN A 33 25.51 38.09 -18.14
C GLN A 33 24.31 37.52 -17.34
N ALA A 34 24.18 37.93 -16.08
CA ALA A 34 23.07 37.53 -15.23
C ALA A 34 21.72 38.05 -15.80
N LEU A 35 21.66 39.32 -16.24
CA LEU A 35 20.46 39.88 -16.86
C LEU A 35 20.11 39.19 -18.17
N SER A 36 21.09 38.93 -19.04
CA SER A 36 20.84 38.19 -20.31
C SER A 36 20.30 36.79 -20.05
N LYS A 37 20.84 36.09 -19.07
CA LYS A 37 20.34 34.76 -18.67
C LYS A 37 18.90 34.82 -18.16
N ILE A 38 18.62 35.80 -17.28
CA ILE A 38 17.26 36.00 -16.73
C ILE A 38 16.28 36.37 -17.84
N ALA A 39 16.63 37.26 -18.75
CA ALA A 39 15.79 37.61 -19.89
C ALA A 39 15.47 36.39 -20.77
N SER A 40 16.47 35.61 -21.14
CA SER A 40 16.24 34.35 -21.88
C SER A 40 15.36 33.34 -21.14
N GLU A 41 15.44 33.29 -19.81
CA GLU A 41 14.60 32.43 -19.00
C GLU A 41 13.16 32.93 -18.91
N ILE A 42 12.94 34.24 -18.86
CA ILE A 42 11.61 34.88 -18.88
C ILE A 42 10.95 34.65 -20.24
N ASP A 43 11.66 34.93 -21.32
CA ASP A 43 11.16 34.78 -22.68
C ASP A 43 10.84 33.30 -23.04
N GLY A 44 11.64 32.38 -22.51
CA GLY A 44 11.43 30.93 -22.64
C GLY A 44 10.38 30.36 -21.67
N GLY A 45 9.75 31.17 -20.82
CA GLY A 45 8.79 30.73 -19.82
C GLY A 45 9.39 29.84 -18.70
N THR A 46 10.71 29.79 -18.60
CA THR A 46 11.45 28.95 -17.65
C THR A 46 11.98 29.72 -16.45
N TYR A 47 11.65 31.00 -16.34
CA TYR A 47 12.09 31.82 -15.21
C TYR A 47 11.39 31.40 -13.92
N ALA A 48 12.16 30.92 -12.97
CA ALA A 48 11.69 30.66 -11.61
C ALA A 48 12.36 31.64 -10.65
N GLU A 49 11.56 32.39 -9.86
CA GLU A 49 12.11 33.32 -8.86
C GLU A 49 13.18 32.67 -7.99
N PRO A 50 14.24 33.44 -7.58
CA PRO A 50 15.17 32.99 -6.57
C PRO A 50 14.44 32.81 -5.22
N SER A 51 13.77 31.69 -5.06
CA SER A 51 13.16 31.32 -3.78
C SER A 51 14.27 30.87 -2.82
N LYS A 52 14.29 31.44 -1.61
CA LYS A 52 15.12 30.95 -0.50
C LYS A 52 14.48 29.72 0.18
N MET A 53 13.41 29.18 -0.41
CA MET A 53 12.66 28.05 0.12
C MET A 53 13.57 26.85 0.34
N LYS A 54 13.57 26.33 1.56
CA LYS A 54 14.27 25.10 1.91
C LYS A 54 13.43 23.89 1.50
N VAL A 55 14.08 22.76 1.30
CA VAL A 55 13.42 21.47 1.04
C VAL A 55 12.41 21.15 2.15
N SER A 56 12.75 21.38 3.42
CA SER A 56 11.83 21.14 4.55
C SER A 56 10.56 21.97 4.45
N GLN A 57 10.64 23.25 4.09
CA GLN A 57 9.49 24.13 3.93
C GLN A 57 8.60 23.69 2.76
N TRP A 58 9.21 23.32 1.63
CA TRP A 58 8.48 22.77 0.50
C TRP A 58 7.73 21.47 0.84
N LEU A 59 8.36 20.54 1.56
CA LEU A 59 7.75 19.28 1.97
C LEU A 59 6.54 19.50 2.89
N ASP A 60 6.59 20.50 3.79
CA ASP A 60 5.44 20.85 4.64
C ASP A 60 4.31 21.47 3.81
N GLU A 61 4.63 22.36 2.90
CA GLU A 61 3.65 22.96 1.99
C GLU A 61 3.01 21.90 1.11
N TRP A 62 3.81 20.96 0.59
CA TRP A 62 3.31 19.87 -0.23
C TRP A 62 2.33 18.96 0.54
N LEU A 63 2.67 18.58 1.76
CA LEU A 63 1.79 17.76 2.62
C LEU A 63 0.48 18.46 2.93
N THR A 64 0.53 19.78 3.11
CA THR A 64 -0.65 20.58 3.47
C THR A 64 -1.56 20.80 2.27
N ASN A 65 -1.00 21.19 1.12
CA ASN A 65 -1.78 21.70 0.00
C ASN A 65 -1.99 20.69 -1.13
N TYR A 66 -1.06 19.74 -1.32
CA TYR A 66 -1.06 18.85 -2.50
C TYR A 66 -1.29 17.37 -2.16
N ALA A 67 -1.34 17.03 -0.87
CA ALA A 67 -1.57 15.66 -0.40
C ALA A 67 -3.02 15.40 0.06
N MET A 68 -3.98 16.27 -0.27
CA MET A 68 -5.37 16.16 0.21
C MET A 68 -6.11 14.95 -0.34
N ASN A 69 -5.85 14.57 -1.59
CA ASN A 69 -6.50 13.43 -2.25
C ASN A 69 -5.78 12.08 -2.00
N ILE A 70 -4.82 12.05 -1.07
CA ILE A 70 -4.10 10.84 -0.71
C ILE A 70 -4.84 10.13 0.43
N LYS A 71 -5.08 8.82 0.29
CA LYS A 71 -5.73 8.02 1.35
C LYS A 71 -4.99 8.19 2.69
N PRO A 72 -5.69 8.29 3.83
CA PRO A 72 -5.09 8.61 5.14
C PRO A 72 -3.89 7.74 5.52
N ALA A 73 -3.97 6.43 5.29
CA ALA A 73 -2.86 5.51 5.58
C ALA A 73 -1.61 5.79 4.71
N THR A 74 -1.78 6.16 3.44
CA THR A 74 -0.68 6.52 2.54
C THR A 74 -0.08 7.86 2.94
N ARG A 75 -0.92 8.83 3.30
CA ARG A 75 -0.49 10.14 3.80
C ARG A 75 0.35 9.99 5.06
N SER A 76 -0.10 9.21 6.04
CA SER A 76 0.66 8.93 7.27
C SER A 76 2.02 8.29 6.99
N ALA A 77 2.11 7.38 6.00
CA ALA A 77 3.38 6.80 5.58
C ALA A 77 4.30 7.85 4.91
N TYR A 78 3.75 8.76 4.10
CA TYR A 78 4.51 9.84 3.50
C TYR A 78 5.04 10.83 4.54
N GLU A 79 4.20 11.22 5.49
CA GLU A 79 4.59 12.07 6.63
C GLU A 79 5.73 11.44 7.44
N GLU A 80 5.66 10.13 7.68
CA GLU A 80 6.72 9.40 8.38
C GLU A 80 8.03 9.39 7.58
N HIS A 81 7.98 9.06 6.28
CA HIS A 81 9.17 9.08 5.43
C HIS A 81 9.79 10.47 5.33
N ILE A 82 8.98 11.51 5.22
CA ILE A 82 9.43 12.90 5.17
C ILE A 82 10.09 13.28 6.51
N ARG A 83 9.40 13.05 7.62
CA ARG A 83 9.85 13.45 8.95
C ARG A 83 11.10 12.70 9.42
N VAL A 84 11.14 11.38 9.21
CA VAL A 84 12.18 10.51 9.78
C VAL A 84 13.41 10.40 8.88
N HIS A 85 13.23 10.50 7.55
CA HIS A 85 14.31 10.17 6.62
C HIS A 85 14.72 11.34 5.72
N ILE A 86 13.75 12.07 5.15
CA ILE A 86 14.07 13.08 4.13
C ILE A 86 14.50 14.40 4.78
N LYS A 87 13.70 14.95 5.69
CA LYS A 87 14.00 16.23 6.34
C LYS A 87 15.31 16.25 7.11
N PRO A 88 15.67 15.23 7.90
CA PRO A 88 16.94 15.26 8.62
C PRO A 88 18.18 15.30 7.72
N ALA A 89 18.09 14.75 6.51
CA ALA A 89 19.21 14.68 5.57
C ALA A 89 19.23 15.82 4.54
N LEU A 90 18.06 16.22 4.05
CA LEU A 90 17.94 17.15 2.92
C LEU A 90 17.19 18.43 3.27
N GLY A 91 16.56 18.52 4.45
CA GLY A 91 15.63 19.61 4.78
C GLY A 91 16.24 21.00 4.76
N ASP A 92 17.49 21.15 5.11
CA ASP A 92 18.18 22.45 5.15
C ASP A 92 18.71 22.93 3.80
N PHE A 93 18.74 22.05 2.80
CA PHE A 93 19.15 22.46 1.46
C PHE A 93 18.18 23.48 0.87
N PRO A 94 18.66 24.55 0.21
CA PRO A 94 17.81 25.36 -0.66
C PRO A 94 17.22 24.47 -1.77
N LEU A 95 15.91 24.51 -1.97
CA LEU A 95 15.19 23.62 -2.90
C LEU A 95 15.80 23.64 -4.32
N LYS A 96 16.21 24.82 -4.79
CA LYS A 96 16.84 25.00 -6.10
C LYS A 96 18.28 24.45 -6.21
N GLN A 97 18.94 24.20 -5.09
CA GLN A 97 20.32 23.72 -5.05
C GLN A 97 20.41 22.21 -4.78
N LEU A 98 19.28 21.58 -4.47
CA LEU A 98 19.23 20.14 -4.26
C LEU A 98 19.63 19.41 -5.55
N SER A 99 20.68 18.61 -5.46
CA SER A 99 21.24 17.87 -6.59
C SER A 99 20.91 16.37 -6.53
N THR A 100 21.04 15.72 -7.67
CA THR A 100 20.94 14.24 -7.76
C THR A 100 21.97 13.55 -6.86
N ARG A 101 23.16 14.16 -6.70
CA ARG A 101 24.22 13.63 -5.82
C ARG A 101 23.77 13.59 -4.36
N ASP A 102 23.12 14.64 -3.86
CA ASP A 102 22.64 14.70 -2.48
C ASP A 102 21.58 13.62 -2.23
N ILE A 103 20.68 13.43 -3.20
CA ILE A 103 19.66 12.36 -3.15
C ILE A 103 20.31 10.98 -3.16
N GLN A 104 21.33 10.78 -3.98
CA GLN A 104 22.05 9.49 -4.03
C GLN A 104 22.81 9.22 -2.73
N GLN A 105 23.39 10.24 -2.11
CA GLN A 105 24.02 10.14 -0.79
C GLN A 105 23.00 9.76 0.29
N LEU A 106 21.80 10.36 0.28
CA LEU A 106 20.71 9.94 1.17
C LEU A 106 20.44 8.44 1.03
N TYR A 107 20.28 7.89 -0.19
CA TYR A 107 19.99 6.46 -0.36
C TYR A 107 21.14 5.59 0.18
N THR A 108 22.37 5.98 -0.05
CA THR A 108 23.55 5.28 0.46
C THR A 108 23.57 5.26 1.99
N GLY A 109 23.32 6.40 2.63
CA GLY A 109 23.25 6.50 4.09
C GLY A 109 22.10 5.68 4.67
N LEU A 110 20.91 5.72 4.05
CA LEU A 110 19.76 4.91 4.48
C LEU A 110 20.04 3.41 4.41
N LEU A 111 20.78 2.95 3.40
CA LEU A 111 21.14 1.54 3.25
C LEU A 111 22.26 1.11 4.20
N LYS A 112 23.36 1.90 4.28
CA LYS A 112 24.59 1.49 4.98
C LYS A 112 24.60 1.85 6.46
N GLU A 113 24.09 3.03 6.81
CA GLU A 113 24.18 3.57 8.18
C GLU A 113 22.91 3.26 8.99
N ARG A 114 21.73 3.25 8.32
CA ARG A 114 20.44 2.96 8.96
C ARG A 114 19.91 1.57 8.66
N GLU A 115 20.63 0.77 7.89
CA GLU A 115 20.31 -0.63 7.55
C GLU A 115 18.87 -0.82 7.04
N LEU A 116 18.33 0.18 6.35
CA LEU A 116 16.97 0.07 5.82
C LEU A 116 16.93 -0.88 4.63
N SER A 117 15.82 -1.59 4.50
CA SER A 117 15.62 -2.49 3.36
C SER A 117 15.59 -1.72 2.03
N PRO A 118 16.09 -2.30 0.92
CA PRO A 118 16.00 -1.72 -0.41
C PRO A 118 14.57 -1.27 -0.78
N LYS A 119 13.57 -2.01 -0.33
CA LYS A 119 12.15 -1.67 -0.55
C LYS A 119 11.75 -0.40 0.17
N THR A 120 12.21 -0.20 1.41
CA THR A 120 11.94 1.01 2.19
C THR A 120 12.58 2.23 1.53
N VAL A 121 13.86 2.14 1.14
CA VAL A 121 14.56 3.21 0.43
C VAL A 121 13.86 3.58 -0.89
N ARG A 122 13.36 2.59 -1.63
CA ARG A 122 12.58 2.81 -2.85
C ARG A 122 11.24 3.49 -2.59
N ASN A 123 10.60 3.22 -1.48
CA ASN A 123 9.38 3.94 -1.08
C ASN A 123 9.69 5.40 -0.74
N ILE A 124 10.80 5.66 -0.02
CA ILE A 124 11.29 7.03 0.29
C ILE A 124 11.60 7.78 -1.01
N HIS A 125 12.29 7.14 -1.97
CA HIS A 125 12.50 7.70 -3.31
C HIS A 125 11.18 8.11 -3.97
N GLY A 126 10.17 7.24 -3.95
CA GLY A 126 8.86 7.53 -4.56
C GLY A 126 8.18 8.75 -3.96
N VAL A 127 8.28 8.96 -2.65
CA VAL A 127 7.78 10.16 -1.98
C VAL A 127 8.57 11.41 -2.41
N LEU A 128 9.90 11.34 -2.34
CA LEU A 128 10.78 12.45 -2.69
C LEU A 128 10.60 12.85 -4.17
N HIS A 129 10.60 11.87 -5.08
CA HIS A 129 10.38 12.11 -6.50
C HIS A 129 9.05 12.82 -6.76
N ARG A 130 7.97 12.34 -6.15
CA ARG A 130 6.63 12.91 -6.32
C ARG A 130 6.56 14.35 -5.82
N THR A 131 7.15 14.65 -4.68
CA THR A 131 7.15 16.00 -4.11
C THR A 131 7.97 16.96 -4.97
N LEU A 132 9.12 16.52 -5.47
CA LEU A 132 9.99 17.32 -6.34
C LEU A 132 9.41 17.51 -7.74
N GLU A 133 8.68 16.51 -8.27
CA GLU A 133 7.96 16.67 -9.54
C GLU A 133 6.88 17.75 -9.44
N GLN A 134 6.15 17.79 -8.32
CA GLN A 134 5.19 18.88 -8.07
C GLN A 134 5.89 20.25 -7.98
N ALA A 135 7.08 20.32 -7.34
CA ALA A 135 7.86 21.56 -7.29
C ALA A 135 8.31 22.02 -8.69
N LYS A 136 8.64 21.08 -9.56
CA LYS A 136 9.00 21.35 -10.97
C LYS A 136 7.77 21.87 -11.74
N LEU A 137 6.61 21.23 -11.62
CA LEU A 137 5.36 21.67 -12.27
C LEU A 137 4.94 23.08 -11.84
N LEU A 138 5.24 23.47 -10.59
CA LEU A 138 4.96 24.80 -10.06
C LEU A 138 6.08 25.83 -10.37
N GLY A 139 7.14 25.43 -11.05
CA GLY A 139 8.26 26.32 -11.40
C GLY A 139 9.20 26.67 -10.25
N TYR A 140 9.10 26.01 -9.09
CA TYR A 140 10.06 26.19 -8.00
C TYR A 140 11.44 25.66 -8.35
N ILE A 141 11.53 24.59 -9.13
CA ILE A 141 12.77 24.02 -9.69
C ILE A 141 12.60 23.77 -11.20
N LYS A 142 13.71 23.78 -11.94
CA LYS A 142 13.69 23.56 -13.41
C LYS A 142 13.62 22.10 -13.81
N VAL A 143 14.28 21.25 -13.06
CA VAL A 143 14.38 19.80 -13.27
C VAL A 143 14.15 19.09 -11.94
N ASN A 144 13.62 17.89 -12.00
CA ASN A 144 13.49 17.06 -10.81
C ASN A 144 14.82 16.32 -10.57
N PRO A 145 15.59 16.64 -9.54
CA PRO A 145 16.88 15.99 -9.31
C PRO A 145 16.74 14.49 -8.92
N ALA A 146 15.55 14.04 -8.60
CA ALA A 146 15.30 12.62 -8.33
C ALA A 146 15.14 11.77 -9.60
N ASP A 147 14.95 12.37 -10.79
CA ASP A 147 14.80 11.64 -12.06
C ASP A 147 16.05 10.82 -12.40
N ALA A 148 17.23 11.40 -12.19
CA ALA A 148 18.52 10.77 -12.47
C ALA A 148 19.08 9.98 -11.25
N ALA A 149 18.43 10.03 -10.10
CA ALA A 149 18.84 9.24 -8.94
C ALA A 149 18.50 7.76 -9.13
N VAL A 150 19.39 6.86 -8.72
CA VAL A 150 19.23 5.41 -8.89
C VAL A 150 18.84 4.79 -7.55
N PRO A 151 17.54 4.49 -7.33
CA PRO A 151 17.11 3.79 -6.12
C PRO A 151 17.58 2.33 -6.16
N PRO A 152 17.79 1.68 -4.98
CA PRO A 152 18.29 0.32 -4.91
C PRO A 152 17.36 -0.67 -5.60
N ARG A 153 17.93 -1.72 -6.19
CA ARG A 153 17.17 -2.82 -6.77
C ARG A 153 16.49 -3.62 -5.65
N VAL A 154 15.21 -3.91 -5.85
CA VAL A 154 14.44 -4.79 -4.96
C VAL A 154 14.32 -6.15 -5.61
N GLU A 155 14.87 -7.16 -4.97
CA GLU A 155 14.68 -8.53 -5.41
C GLU A 155 13.25 -8.98 -5.16
N LYS A 156 12.68 -9.66 -6.16
CA LYS A 156 11.35 -10.28 -6.00
C LYS A 156 11.52 -11.51 -5.11
N LYS A 157 10.98 -11.47 -3.90
CA LYS A 157 10.87 -12.68 -3.08
C LYS A 157 9.84 -13.61 -3.71
N GLN A 158 10.15 -14.90 -3.73
CA GLN A 158 9.15 -15.90 -4.09
C GLN A 158 8.00 -15.86 -3.08
N VAL A 159 6.80 -16.09 -3.59
CA VAL A 159 5.59 -16.15 -2.77
C VAL A 159 5.61 -17.48 -2.02
N GLU A 160 5.66 -17.42 -0.71
CA GLU A 160 5.52 -18.59 0.16
C GLU A 160 4.02 -18.90 0.31
N ALA A 161 3.64 -20.13 0.00
CA ALA A 161 2.27 -20.64 0.18
C ALA A 161 2.36 -21.98 0.89
N MET A 162 1.43 -22.25 1.80
CA MET A 162 1.30 -23.55 2.44
C MET A 162 0.81 -24.58 1.42
N ASP A 163 1.39 -25.75 1.45
CA ASP A 163 0.86 -26.90 0.73
C ASP A 163 -0.32 -27.55 1.50
N VAL A 164 -0.85 -28.66 0.98
CA VAL A 164 -2.02 -29.34 1.58
C VAL A 164 -1.70 -29.86 2.97
N ASP A 165 -0.51 -30.46 3.18
CA ASP A 165 -0.11 -30.99 4.47
C ASP A 165 0.11 -29.90 5.51
N ASP A 166 0.72 -28.78 5.09
CA ASP A 166 0.91 -27.60 5.94
C ASP A 166 -0.42 -26.94 6.33
N ILE A 167 -1.42 -26.94 5.41
CA ILE A 167 -2.79 -26.47 5.72
C ILE A 167 -3.43 -27.39 6.75
N GLY A 168 -3.30 -28.71 6.61
CA GLY A 168 -3.82 -29.68 7.59
C GLY A 168 -3.23 -29.42 8.99
N LYS A 169 -1.91 -29.32 9.12
CA LYS A 169 -1.24 -28.99 10.37
C LYS A 169 -1.67 -27.63 10.93
N PHE A 170 -1.86 -26.65 10.05
CA PHE A 170 -2.34 -25.32 10.45
C PHE A 170 -3.76 -25.38 11.03
N LEU A 171 -4.67 -26.11 10.39
CA LEU A 171 -6.05 -26.29 10.86
C LEU A 171 -6.08 -26.98 12.23
N ASP A 172 -5.27 -28.01 12.43
CA ASP A 172 -5.15 -28.68 13.74
C ASP A 172 -4.60 -27.72 14.80
N ALA A 173 -3.62 -26.88 14.46
CA ALA A 173 -3.00 -25.94 15.38
C ALA A 173 -3.91 -24.75 15.76
N ILE A 174 -4.89 -24.39 14.94
CA ILE A 174 -5.86 -23.32 15.26
C ILE A 174 -7.07 -23.85 16.02
N LYS A 175 -7.34 -25.14 15.97
CA LYS A 175 -8.52 -25.78 16.59
C LYS A 175 -8.61 -25.46 18.08
N GLY A 176 -9.80 -25.04 18.53
CA GLY A 176 -10.03 -24.61 19.92
C GLY A 176 -9.38 -23.28 20.31
N SER A 177 -8.66 -22.63 19.40
CA SER A 177 -8.05 -21.33 19.71
C SER A 177 -9.09 -20.20 19.63
N LYS A 178 -8.82 -19.10 20.32
CA LYS A 178 -9.65 -17.88 20.31
C LYS A 178 -9.91 -17.36 18.88
N HIS A 179 -8.98 -17.57 17.96
CA HIS A 179 -9.05 -17.06 16.58
C HIS A 179 -9.19 -18.18 15.53
N GLU A 180 -9.68 -19.35 15.94
CA GLU A 180 -9.89 -20.49 15.03
C GLU A 180 -10.70 -20.08 13.80
N TYR A 181 -11.92 -19.56 13.99
CA TYR A 181 -12.83 -19.24 12.90
C TYR A 181 -12.34 -18.16 11.95
N PRO A 182 -11.82 -16.97 12.40
CA PRO A 182 -11.27 -16.02 11.48
C PRO A 182 -10.04 -16.52 10.71
N LEU A 183 -9.19 -17.37 11.32
CA LEU A 183 -8.06 -17.96 10.63
C LEU A 183 -8.48 -19.04 9.60
N PHE A 184 -9.49 -19.84 9.93
CA PHE A 184 -10.10 -20.79 8.98
C PHE A 184 -10.67 -20.06 7.76
N VAL A 185 -11.51 -19.05 7.99
CA VAL A 185 -12.10 -18.28 6.90
C VAL A 185 -11.02 -17.58 6.06
N ALA A 186 -9.95 -17.06 6.69
CA ALA A 186 -8.86 -16.41 5.97
C ALA A 186 -8.14 -17.34 4.98
N VAL A 187 -7.88 -18.59 5.37
CA VAL A 187 -7.14 -19.55 4.50
C VAL A 187 -7.97 -20.06 3.34
N PHE A 188 -9.31 -20.16 3.51
CA PHE A 188 -10.21 -20.70 2.47
C PHE A 188 -10.96 -19.63 1.65
N THR A 189 -10.77 -18.34 1.95
CA THR A 189 -11.37 -17.25 1.17
C THR A 189 -10.37 -16.31 0.57
N GLY A 190 -9.13 -16.32 1.06
CA GLY A 190 -8.10 -15.39 0.63
C GLY A 190 -8.41 -13.92 0.94
N LEU A 191 -9.31 -13.63 1.86
CA LEU A 191 -9.63 -12.27 2.31
C LEU A 191 -8.40 -11.57 2.89
N ARG A 192 -8.26 -10.27 2.61
CA ARG A 192 -7.26 -9.47 3.31
C ARG A 192 -7.63 -9.36 4.79
N GLN A 193 -6.65 -9.25 5.68
CA GLN A 193 -6.91 -9.16 7.13
C GLN A 193 -7.93 -8.06 7.46
N GLY A 194 -7.84 -6.89 6.81
CA GLY A 194 -8.80 -5.81 7.01
C GLY A 194 -10.19 -6.11 6.47
N GLU A 195 -10.32 -6.82 5.36
CA GLU A 195 -11.59 -7.28 4.79
C GLU A 195 -12.25 -8.31 5.71
N LEU A 196 -11.47 -9.29 6.17
CA LEU A 196 -11.92 -10.33 7.11
C LEU A 196 -12.49 -9.72 8.39
N LEU A 197 -11.71 -8.81 9.03
CA LEU A 197 -12.11 -8.18 10.31
C LEU A 197 -13.18 -7.08 10.11
N GLY A 198 -13.40 -6.62 8.89
CA GLY A 198 -14.47 -5.69 8.52
C GLY A 198 -15.73 -6.36 7.98
N LEU A 199 -15.78 -7.69 7.92
CA LEU A 199 -16.96 -8.42 7.47
C LEU A 199 -18.08 -8.29 8.49
N THR A 200 -19.30 -8.00 8.02
CA THR A 200 -20.49 -7.80 8.86
C THR A 200 -21.56 -8.81 8.46
N TRP A 201 -22.47 -9.14 9.36
CA TRP A 201 -23.50 -10.16 9.14
C TRP A 201 -24.49 -9.81 8.01
N ASP A 202 -24.73 -8.54 7.75
CA ASP A 202 -25.52 -8.07 6.61
C ASP A 202 -24.86 -8.34 5.25
N CYS A 203 -23.57 -8.68 5.26
CA CYS A 203 -22.80 -9.05 4.07
C CYS A 203 -22.61 -10.56 3.90
N VAL A 204 -23.30 -11.40 4.70
CA VAL A 204 -23.25 -12.86 4.65
C VAL A 204 -24.60 -13.39 4.22
N ASP A 205 -24.66 -13.97 3.03
CA ASP A 205 -25.84 -14.65 2.52
C ASP A 205 -25.69 -16.17 2.70
N PHE A 206 -26.35 -16.69 3.72
CA PHE A 206 -26.31 -18.11 4.07
C PHE A 206 -27.11 -18.99 3.11
N GLU A 207 -28.08 -18.43 2.40
CA GLU A 207 -28.94 -19.19 1.47
C GLU A 207 -28.17 -19.49 0.18
N HIS A 208 -27.45 -18.50 -0.33
CA HIS A 208 -26.72 -18.64 -1.60
C HIS A 208 -25.21 -18.87 -1.44
N GLY A 209 -24.70 -18.96 -0.22
CA GLY A 209 -23.26 -19.17 0.04
C GLY A 209 -22.38 -17.98 -0.38
N LEU A 210 -22.88 -16.74 -0.20
CA LEU A 210 -22.21 -15.54 -0.71
C LEU A 210 -21.68 -14.65 0.41
N LEU A 211 -20.51 -14.03 0.16
CA LEU A 211 -19.96 -12.96 0.99
C LEU A 211 -19.80 -11.69 0.16
N LEU A 212 -20.45 -10.61 0.57
CA LEU A 212 -20.25 -9.29 -0.02
C LEU A 212 -19.07 -8.58 0.67
N ILE A 213 -17.99 -8.38 -0.07
CA ILE A 213 -16.80 -7.68 0.43
C ILE A 213 -16.83 -6.23 -0.09
N ASN A 214 -17.33 -5.31 0.73
CA ASN A 214 -17.55 -3.90 0.37
C ASN A 214 -16.80 -2.91 1.27
N LYS A 215 -16.25 -3.35 2.41
CA LYS A 215 -15.54 -2.51 3.38
C LYS A 215 -14.37 -3.27 4.00
N GLN A 216 -13.47 -2.54 4.60
CA GLN A 216 -12.36 -3.11 5.36
C GLN A 216 -12.22 -2.38 6.70
N HIS A 217 -11.75 -3.09 7.68
CA HIS A 217 -11.42 -2.57 8.98
C HIS A 217 -9.97 -2.05 8.97
N ASN A 218 -9.77 -0.79 9.26
CA ASN A 218 -8.44 -0.21 9.26
C ASN A 218 -8.23 0.66 10.50
N ARG A 219 -7.02 0.62 11.06
CA ARG A 219 -6.60 1.52 12.11
C ARG A 219 -5.66 2.56 11.53
N VAL A 220 -6.03 3.81 11.60
CA VAL A 220 -5.13 4.93 11.28
C VAL A 220 -4.14 5.10 12.43
N LYS A 221 -2.85 5.29 12.11
CA LYS A 221 -1.81 5.55 13.14
C LYS A 221 -2.17 6.82 13.91
N GLY A 222 -2.25 6.73 15.23
CA GLY A 222 -2.64 7.83 16.11
C GLY A 222 -4.13 7.87 16.47
N ASP A 223 -4.98 7.08 15.80
CA ASP A 223 -6.37 6.94 16.18
C ASP A 223 -6.51 5.81 17.23
N THR A 224 -7.24 6.06 18.29
CA THR A 224 -7.58 5.05 19.30
C THR A 224 -8.76 4.20 18.84
N GLU A 225 -9.56 4.70 17.92
CA GLU A 225 -10.74 4.04 17.41
C GLU A 225 -10.46 3.31 16.09
N PHE A 226 -11.16 2.21 15.92
CA PHE A 226 -11.18 1.48 14.66
C PHE A 226 -12.30 2.04 13.78
N ARG A 227 -12.01 2.23 12.49
CA ARG A 227 -13.01 2.73 11.54
C ARG A 227 -13.09 1.83 10.31
N PHE A 228 -14.29 1.74 9.77
CA PHE A 228 -14.45 1.20 8.43
C PHE A 228 -13.77 2.15 7.43
N ALA A 229 -13.03 1.58 6.51
CA ALA A 229 -12.44 2.27 5.39
C ALA A 229 -12.91 1.64 4.08
N SER A 230 -12.91 2.43 3.01
CA SER A 230 -13.12 1.90 1.67
C SER A 230 -12.05 0.85 1.33
N LEU A 231 -12.40 -0.07 0.45
CA LEU A 231 -11.46 -1.07 -0.05
C LEU A 231 -10.26 -0.42 -0.74
N LYS A 232 -9.14 -1.12 -0.79
CA LYS A 232 -7.89 -0.59 -1.38
C LYS A 232 -8.08 -0.09 -2.82
N ASN A 233 -8.98 -0.74 -3.59
CA ASN A 233 -9.28 -0.38 -4.98
C ASN A 233 -10.70 0.20 -5.14
N ASP A 234 -11.40 0.52 -4.04
CA ASP A 234 -12.77 1.05 -3.98
C ASP A 234 -13.82 0.22 -4.75
N LYS A 235 -13.53 -1.07 -5.02
CA LYS A 235 -14.42 -2.00 -5.71
C LYS A 235 -14.90 -3.08 -4.76
N ALA A 236 -16.21 -3.08 -4.50
CA ALA A 236 -16.87 -4.20 -3.86
C ALA A 236 -16.84 -5.43 -4.76
N ARG A 237 -16.86 -6.61 -4.15
CA ARG A 237 -17.00 -7.89 -4.86
C ARG A 237 -17.84 -8.86 -4.06
N VAL A 238 -18.48 -9.78 -4.77
CA VAL A 238 -19.17 -10.92 -4.19
C VAL A 238 -18.24 -12.13 -4.31
N LEU A 239 -18.15 -12.90 -3.24
CA LEU A 239 -17.37 -14.12 -3.17
C LEU A 239 -18.31 -15.27 -2.91
N THR A 240 -18.39 -16.26 -3.80
CA THR A 240 -19.02 -17.54 -3.51
C THR A 240 -18.03 -18.40 -2.74
N VAL A 241 -18.43 -18.94 -1.60
CA VAL A 241 -17.54 -19.70 -0.72
C VAL A 241 -18.05 -21.13 -0.54
N ALA A 242 -17.13 -22.02 -0.16
CA ALA A 242 -17.45 -23.41 0.11
C ALA A 242 -18.41 -23.56 1.32
N ASP A 243 -19.21 -24.62 1.32
CA ASP A 243 -20.18 -24.91 2.38
C ASP A 243 -19.53 -24.99 3.76
N GLU A 244 -18.31 -25.52 3.86
CA GLU A 244 -17.55 -25.59 5.10
C GLU A 244 -17.22 -24.22 5.68
N VAL A 245 -17.01 -23.21 4.83
CA VAL A 245 -16.83 -21.82 5.27
C VAL A 245 -18.13 -21.27 5.83
N MET A 246 -19.26 -21.55 5.19
CA MET A 246 -20.58 -21.15 5.69
C MET A 246 -20.92 -21.83 7.02
N GLU A 247 -20.59 -23.12 7.18
CA GLU A 247 -20.76 -23.81 8.46
C GLU A 247 -19.93 -23.16 9.58
N VAL A 248 -18.67 -22.81 9.32
CA VAL A 248 -17.84 -22.10 10.30
C VAL A 248 -18.43 -20.72 10.63
N LEU A 249 -19.01 -20.01 9.67
CA LEU A 249 -19.70 -18.75 9.93
C LEU A 249 -20.97 -18.93 10.77
N LYS A 250 -21.74 -20.00 10.57
CA LYS A 250 -22.88 -20.35 11.44
C LYS A 250 -22.41 -20.64 12.87
N LEU A 251 -21.32 -21.39 13.03
CA LEU A 251 -20.71 -21.64 14.34
C LEU A 251 -20.24 -20.34 15.00
N GLN A 252 -19.65 -19.42 14.26
CA GLN A 252 -19.27 -18.10 14.75
C GLN A 252 -20.48 -17.29 15.22
N LYS A 253 -21.60 -17.34 14.49
CA LYS A 253 -22.84 -16.64 14.88
C LYS A 253 -23.38 -17.17 16.20
N ARG A 254 -23.50 -18.51 16.31
CA ARG A 254 -23.90 -19.17 17.55
C ARG A 254 -22.98 -18.82 18.74
N ARG A 255 -21.67 -18.75 18.49
CA ARG A 255 -20.70 -18.35 19.51
C ARG A 255 -20.94 -16.93 20.00
N GLN A 256 -21.26 -15.99 19.14
CA GLN A 256 -21.62 -14.62 19.53
C GLN A 256 -22.94 -14.56 20.31
N GLU A 257 -23.93 -15.34 19.91
CA GLU A 257 -25.21 -15.47 20.63
C GLU A 257 -24.99 -15.96 22.07
N VAL A 258 -24.12 -16.96 22.25
CA VAL A 258 -23.74 -17.44 23.61
C VAL A 258 -23.02 -16.35 24.40
N TRP A 259 -22.09 -15.63 23.81
CA TRP A 259 -21.41 -14.53 24.49
C TRP A 259 -22.37 -13.41 24.89
N ALA A 260 -23.29 -13.04 23.98
CA ALA A 260 -24.30 -12.03 24.26
C ALA A 260 -25.23 -12.45 25.41
N ALA A 261 -25.71 -13.70 25.40
CA ALA A 261 -26.53 -14.24 26.47
C ALA A 261 -25.81 -14.31 27.82
N THR A 262 -24.50 -14.64 27.80
CA THR A 262 -23.70 -14.77 29.05
C THR A 262 -23.34 -13.41 29.66
N LEU A 263 -23.04 -12.42 28.84
CA LEU A 263 -22.53 -11.12 29.28
C LEU A 263 -23.60 -10.03 29.40
N GLY A 264 -24.81 -10.25 28.84
CA GLY A 264 -25.90 -9.27 28.85
C GLY A 264 -25.44 -7.91 28.34
N ASP A 265 -25.64 -6.87 29.15
CA ASP A 265 -25.24 -5.48 28.81
C ASP A 265 -23.72 -5.29 28.64
N GLY A 266 -22.92 -6.25 29.08
CA GLY A 266 -21.47 -6.24 28.88
C GLY A 266 -21.04 -6.59 27.43
N TRP A 267 -21.94 -7.15 26.61
CA TRP A 267 -21.68 -7.48 25.22
C TRP A 267 -22.23 -6.41 24.28
N SER A 268 -21.42 -5.96 23.32
CA SER A 268 -21.85 -4.91 22.36
C SER A 268 -21.14 -5.06 21.03
N ASN A 269 -21.92 -5.29 19.95
CA ASN A 269 -21.46 -5.34 18.54
C ASN A 269 -22.28 -4.37 17.69
N PRO A 270 -22.13 -3.05 17.86
CA PRO A 270 -22.94 -2.04 17.17
C PRO A 270 -22.74 -2.04 15.66
N ASP A 271 -21.58 -2.49 15.20
CA ASP A 271 -21.24 -2.53 13.77
C ASP A 271 -21.59 -3.87 13.11
N ASN A 272 -22.29 -4.76 13.83
CA ASN A 272 -22.74 -6.06 13.34
C ASN A 272 -21.62 -6.93 12.73
N LEU A 273 -20.43 -6.90 13.35
CA LEU A 273 -19.23 -7.60 12.87
C LEU A 273 -19.39 -9.12 12.99
N VAL A 274 -18.88 -9.84 12.01
CA VAL A 274 -18.80 -11.33 12.02
C VAL A 274 -17.74 -11.79 13.03
N PHE A 275 -16.58 -11.13 13.10
CA PHE A 275 -15.49 -11.52 13.99
C PHE A 275 -15.27 -10.47 15.06
N THR A 276 -15.57 -10.82 16.30
CA THR A 276 -15.45 -9.96 17.49
C THR A 276 -14.63 -10.63 18.59
N THR A 277 -14.25 -9.85 19.57
CA THR A 277 -13.84 -10.38 20.88
C THR A 277 -15.07 -10.99 21.59
N GLU A 278 -14.84 -11.66 22.72
CA GLU A 278 -15.91 -12.18 23.58
C GLU A 278 -16.88 -11.09 24.09
N PHE A 279 -16.46 -9.83 24.09
CA PHE A 279 -17.26 -8.67 24.50
C PHE A 279 -17.97 -7.97 23.32
N GLY A 280 -17.98 -8.57 22.14
CA GLY A 280 -18.56 -7.97 20.92
C GLY A 280 -17.69 -6.87 20.27
N ARG A 281 -16.50 -6.57 20.81
CA ARG A 281 -15.61 -5.51 20.33
C ARG A 281 -14.76 -5.95 19.16
N TYR A 282 -14.19 -4.99 18.45
CA TYR A 282 -13.24 -5.22 17.35
C TYR A 282 -12.05 -6.08 17.80
N ILE A 283 -11.67 -7.04 16.96
CA ILE A 283 -10.40 -7.76 17.08
C ILE A 283 -9.28 -6.86 16.58
N ASN A 284 -8.28 -6.59 17.43
CA ASN A 284 -7.12 -5.83 17.03
C ASN A 284 -6.29 -6.61 16.01
N ASN A 285 -6.02 -5.99 14.86
CA ASN A 285 -5.25 -6.59 13.76
C ASN A 285 -3.88 -7.13 14.24
N LYS A 286 -3.21 -6.42 15.15
CA LYS A 286 -1.92 -6.85 15.70
C LYS A 286 -2.07 -8.12 16.55
N VAL A 287 -3.15 -8.24 17.32
CA VAL A 287 -3.40 -9.41 18.18
C VAL A 287 -3.64 -10.65 17.30
N LEU A 288 -4.50 -10.53 16.27
CA LEU A 288 -4.72 -11.62 15.33
C LEU A 288 -3.43 -12.00 14.60
N TYR A 289 -2.66 -11.01 14.13
CA TYR A 289 -1.38 -11.23 13.49
C TYR A 289 -0.36 -11.92 14.42
N GLN A 290 -0.22 -11.48 15.66
CA GLN A 290 0.70 -12.08 16.64
C GLN A 290 0.31 -13.51 16.98
N ASN A 291 -0.99 -13.79 17.12
CA ASN A 291 -1.47 -15.15 17.32
C ASN A 291 -1.13 -16.05 16.13
N PHE A 292 -1.41 -15.60 14.90
CA PHE A 292 -1.01 -16.29 13.68
C PHE A 292 0.51 -16.57 13.67
N LYS A 293 1.34 -15.57 13.95
CA LYS A 293 2.81 -15.74 13.97
C LYS A 293 3.28 -16.73 15.03
N ARG A 294 2.60 -16.80 16.19
CA ARG A 294 2.91 -17.78 17.23
C ARG A 294 2.61 -19.21 16.75
N ILE A 295 1.48 -19.39 16.05
CA ILE A 295 1.10 -20.68 15.46
C ILE A 295 2.13 -21.07 14.38
N MET A 296 2.42 -20.18 13.44
CA MET A 296 3.38 -20.46 12.36
C MET A 296 4.79 -20.78 12.88
N LYS A 297 5.23 -20.12 13.97
CA LYS A 297 6.50 -20.43 14.63
C LYS A 297 6.51 -21.86 15.20
N LYS A 298 5.40 -22.30 15.81
CA LYS A 298 5.25 -23.67 16.34
C LYS A 298 5.28 -24.73 15.22
N LEU A 299 4.75 -24.38 14.05
CA LEU A 299 4.72 -25.24 12.88
C LEU A 299 6.03 -25.23 12.05
N GLY A 300 7.07 -24.51 12.51
CA GLY A 300 8.35 -24.44 11.82
C GLY A 300 8.40 -23.45 10.64
N ASN A 301 7.33 -22.67 10.41
CA ASN A 301 7.19 -21.73 9.29
C ASN A 301 7.18 -20.25 9.76
N PRO A 302 8.21 -19.78 10.50
CA PRO A 302 8.20 -18.45 11.14
C PRO A 302 8.19 -17.28 10.15
N ASN A 303 8.55 -17.51 8.88
CA ASN A 303 8.60 -16.47 7.85
C ASN A 303 7.23 -16.15 7.26
N LEU A 304 6.29 -17.09 7.27
CA LEU A 304 4.93 -16.87 6.76
C LEU A 304 4.24 -15.70 7.49
N ARG A 305 3.63 -14.84 6.71
CA ARG A 305 2.88 -13.67 7.16
C ARG A 305 1.38 -13.96 7.02
N PHE A 306 0.55 -13.25 7.74
CA PHE A 306 -0.91 -13.37 7.60
C PHE A 306 -1.38 -13.19 6.13
N HIS A 307 -0.74 -12.29 5.38
CA HIS A 307 -1.08 -12.08 3.96
C HIS A 307 -0.75 -13.30 3.09
N ASP A 308 0.13 -14.17 3.55
CA ASP A 308 0.51 -15.39 2.81
C ASP A 308 -0.58 -16.47 2.89
N LEU A 309 -1.58 -16.35 3.80
CA LEU A 309 -2.82 -17.13 3.74
C LEU A 309 -3.59 -16.88 2.45
N ARG A 310 -3.62 -15.63 2.01
CA ARG A 310 -4.21 -15.27 0.72
C ARG A 310 -3.40 -15.83 -0.46
N HIS A 311 -2.09 -15.89 -0.36
CA HIS A 311 -1.25 -16.56 -1.35
C HIS A 311 -1.49 -18.06 -1.35
N THR A 312 -1.67 -18.65 -0.18
CA THR A 312 -2.05 -20.07 0.00
C THR A 312 -3.38 -20.37 -0.68
N TYR A 313 -4.41 -19.56 -0.43
CA TYR A 313 -5.69 -19.67 -1.13
C TYR A 313 -5.48 -19.63 -2.65
N ALA A 314 -4.79 -18.62 -3.17
CA ALA A 314 -4.59 -18.44 -4.59
C ALA A 314 -3.90 -19.62 -5.29
N VAL A 315 -2.83 -20.14 -4.67
CA VAL A 315 -2.08 -21.27 -5.23
C VAL A 315 -2.91 -22.54 -5.20
N ASN A 316 -3.64 -22.80 -4.11
CA ASN A 316 -4.44 -24.02 -3.98
C ASN A 316 -5.73 -23.96 -4.81
N SER A 317 -6.36 -22.79 -4.98
CA SER A 317 -7.46 -22.55 -5.90
C SER A 317 -7.08 -22.91 -7.35
N LEU A 318 -5.93 -22.42 -7.83
CA LEU A 318 -5.40 -22.81 -9.15
C LEU A 318 -5.05 -24.32 -9.24
N ARG A 319 -4.54 -24.92 -8.16
CA ARG A 319 -4.31 -26.37 -8.11
C ARG A 319 -5.61 -27.17 -8.17
N ALA A 320 -6.66 -26.66 -7.53
CA ALA A 320 -7.99 -27.26 -7.57
C ALA A 320 -8.69 -27.11 -8.94
N GLY A 321 -8.16 -26.28 -9.84
CA GLY A 321 -8.66 -26.15 -11.20
C GLY A 321 -9.36 -24.86 -11.53
N ASP A 322 -9.40 -23.91 -10.61
CA ASP A 322 -9.94 -22.58 -10.88
C ASP A 322 -9.19 -21.88 -12.01
N ASP A 323 -9.91 -21.16 -12.84
CA ASP A 323 -9.30 -20.32 -13.85
C ASP A 323 -8.78 -18.99 -13.23
N ILE A 324 -7.82 -18.39 -13.92
CA ILE A 324 -7.14 -17.17 -13.45
C ILE A 324 -8.10 -15.98 -13.33
N LYS A 325 -9.14 -15.91 -14.15
CA LYS A 325 -10.10 -14.81 -14.15
C LYS A 325 -10.99 -14.90 -12.92
N THR A 326 -11.53 -16.08 -12.62
CA THR A 326 -12.28 -16.36 -11.40
C THR A 326 -11.45 -16.08 -10.16
N LEU A 327 -10.21 -16.56 -10.11
CA LEU A 327 -9.30 -16.27 -9.01
C LEU A 327 -9.03 -14.76 -8.86
N GLN A 328 -8.83 -14.02 -9.97
CA GLN A 328 -8.65 -12.58 -9.95
C GLN A 328 -9.85 -11.87 -9.32
N GLU A 329 -11.05 -12.26 -9.71
CA GLU A 329 -12.31 -11.68 -9.20
C GLU A 329 -12.48 -12.00 -7.71
N ASN A 330 -12.31 -13.24 -7.31
CA ASN A 330 -12.37 -13.68 -5.92
C ASN A 330 -11.39 -12.90 -5.03
N LEU A 331 -10.16 -12.72 -5.50
CA LEU A 331 -9.15 -11.96 -4.77
C LEU A 331 -9.36 -10.43 -4.86
N GLY A 332 -10.11 -9.91 -5.83
CA GLY A 332 -10.25 -8.47 -6.07
C GLY A 332 -8.89 -7.84 -6.45
N HIS A 333 -8.16 -8.49 -7.37
CA HIS A 333 -6.95 -7.91 -7.96
C HIS A 333 -7.33 -6.95 -9.08
N ALA A 334 -6.63 -5.82 -9.17
CA ALA A 334 -6.92 -4.80 -10.19
C ALA A 334 -6.72 -5.31 -11.62
N THR A 335 -5.77 -6.24 -11.83
CA THR A 335 -5.45 -6.81 -13.14
C THR A 335 -5.15 -8.30 -13.06
N ALA A 336 -5.53 -9.05 -14.09
CA ALA A 336 -5.16 -10.46 -14.27
C ALA A 336 -3.64 -10.64 -14.38
N SER A 337 -2.94 -9.66 -14.97
CA SER A 337 -1.48 -9.65 -15.08
C SER A 337 -0.79 -9.76 -13.72
N PHE A 338 -1.33 -9.13 -12.67
CA PHE A 338 -0.79 -9.28 -11.31
C PHE A 338 -0.96 -10.72 -10.79
N THR A 339 -2.13 -11.32 -10.99
CA THR A 339 -2.42 -12.71 -10.60
C THR A 339 -1.51 -13.68 -11.35
N LEU A 340 -1.39 -13.51 -12.67
CA LEU A 340 -0.48 -14.27 -13.52
C LEU A 340 0.98 -14.15 -13.08
N SER A 341 1.49 -12.94 -12.92
CA SER A 341 2.90 -12.72 -12.55
C SER A 341 3.27 -13.22 -11.16
N THR A 342 2.27 -13.41 -10.30
CA THR A 342 2.46 -13.84 -8.91
C THR A 342 2.28 -15.35 -8.74
N TYR A 343 1.30 -15.95 -9.44
CA TYR A 343 0.87 -17.33 -9.18
C TYR A 343 0.99 -18.28 -10.40
N ALA A 344 1.21 -17.76 -11.61
CA ALA A 344 1.19 -18.58 -12.84
C ALA A 344 2.45 -19.43 -13.06
N HIS A 345 3.21 -19.73 -12.03
CA HIS A 345 4.26 -20.74 -12.13
C HIS A 345 3.60 -22.13 -12.05
N ALA A 346 3.20 -22.63 -13.24
CA ALA A 346 2.63 -23.98 -13.35
C ALA A 346 3.56 -25.02 -12.73
N THR A 347 3.13 -25.62 -11.63
CA THR A 347 3.87 -26.72 -11.01
C THR A 347 3.83 -27.96 -11.91
N PRO A 348 4.80 -28.89 -11.80
CA PRO A 348 4.74 -30.17 -12.53
C PRO A 348 3.43 -30.93 -12.30
N GLY A 349 2.79 -30.79 -11.12
CA GLY A 349 1.47 -31.34 -10.81
C GLY A 349 0.36 -30.71 -11.67
N MET A 350 0.31 -29.37 -11.76
CA MET A 350 -0.71 -28.67 -12.59
C MET A 350 -0.60 -29.06 -14.06
N LYS A 351 0.62 -29.25 -14.59
CA LYS A 351 0.82 -29.72 -15.97
C LYS A 351 0.28 -31.13 -16.19
N ARG A 352 0.51 -32.05 -15.23
CA ARG A 352 -0.03 -33.41 -15.27
C ARG A 352 -1.55 -33.43 -15.21
N GLU A 353 -2.15 -32.67 -14.32
CA GLU A 353 -3.60 -32.52 -14.22
C GLU A 353 -4.23 -31.93 -15.49
N SER A 354 -3.58 -30.94 -16.10
CA SER A 354 -4.01 -30.39 -17.40
C SER A 354 -3.98 -31.46 -18.50
N ALA A 355 -2.93 -32.26 -18.55
CA ALA A 355 -2.83 -33.37 -19.52
C ALA A 355 -3.92 -34.44 -19.27
N LYS A 356 -4.22 -34.75 -18.00
CA LYS A 356 -5.29 -35.68 -17.64
C LYS A 356 -6.67 -35.18 -18.10
N ARG A 357 -7.00 -33.92 -17.80
CA ARG A 357 -8.25 -33.31 -18.29
C ARG A 357 -8.37 -33.36 -19.82
N MET A 358 -7.26 -33.15 -20.55
CA MET A 358 -7.27 -33.28 -22.00
C MET A 358 -7.49 -34.70 -22.44
N THR A 359 -6.92 -35.70 -21.75
CA THR A 359 -7.15 -37.13 -22.02
C THR A 359 -8.64 -37.47 -21.82
N ASP A 360 -9.24 -37.02 -20.72
CA ASP A 360 -10.65 -37.27 -20.43
C ASP A 360 -11.56 -36.60 -21.47
N PHE A 361 -11.25 -35.39 -21.90
CA PHE A 361 -11.93 -34.71 -22.99
C PHE A 361 -11.85 -35.50 -24.32
N ILE A 362 -10.65 -35.96 -24.68
CA ILE A 362 -10.46 -36.76 -25.91
C ILE A 362 -11.29 -38.02 -25.85
N ARG A 363 -11.31 -38.74 -24.72
CA ARG A 363 -12.17 -39.94 -24.54
C ARG A 363 -13.66 -39.61 -24.71
N THR A 364 -14.10 -38.50 -24.09
CA THR A 364 -15.50 -38.06 -24.26
C THR A 364 -15.86 -37.78 -25.72
N VAL A 365 -14.95 -37.14 -26.48
CA VAL A 365 -15.16 -36.82 -27.90
C VAL A 365 -15.12 -38.09 -28.77
N GLN A 366 -14.32 -39.08 -28.40
CA GLN A 366 -14.18 -40.35 -29.13
C GLN A 366 -15.27 -41.36 -28.79
N GLY A 367 -16.18 -41.05 -27.86
CA GLY A 367 -17.28 -41.91 -27.48
C GLY A 367 -16.87 -43.15 -26.68
N ALA A 368 -15.71 -43.09 -26.03
CA ALA A 368 -15.16 -44.17 -25.22
C ALA A 368 -15.50 -44.00 -23.73
#